data_b0c1eb5be8dba6dff4e1b1095bc5e1fc
#
_entry.id   b0c1eb5be8dba6dff4e1b1095bc5e1fc
#
_cell.length_a   1.000
_cell.length_b   1.000
_cell.length_c   1.000
_cell.angle_alpha   90.00
_cell.angle_beta   90.00
_cell.angle_gamma   90.00
#
_symmetry.space_group_name_H-M   'P 1'
#
loop_
_entity.id
_entity.type
_entity.pdbx_description
1 polymer ?
#
loop_
_entity_poly.entity_id
_entity_poly.type
_entity_poly.pdbx_seq_one_letter_code
_entity_poly.pdbx_strand_id
1 'polypeptide(L)'
;TTHPWACLYFAESDGSDVIMPDGTEIPTLPGDLFVIDELYGCTGKADAGTGEIPKEVAAKIKQRDKELELDVHDGAADSAIFGDTYGRGHTIARSFAAEGIYWRHADKSPGSRKNGLVMVRERLKNSLKREKNPGLFVFDHCRNFLRTVPSLQYAQNGDDDVDTSQEDHLWDCLRYRILCRPNSGISADVFA
;
A
#
# COMPACT_ATOMS: atom_id res chain seq x y z
N THR A 1 -4.67 3.85 18.21
CA THR A 1 -5.79 4.36 17.39
C THR A 1 -6.97 3.41 17.46
N THR A 2 -8.19 3.92 17.34
CA THR A 2 -9.41 3.09 17.28
C THR A 2 -9.61 2.45 15.91
N HIS A 3 -9.06 3.06 14.87
CA HIS A 3 -9.06 2.53 13.51
C HIS A 3 -7.82 1.70 13.22
N PRO A 4 -7.89 0.69 12.35
CA PRO A 4 -6.74 -0.09 11.91
C PRO A 4 -5.67 0.80 11.26
N TRP A 5 -4.42 0.43 11.45
CA TRP A 5 -3.34 0.89 10.61
C TRP A 5 -3.05 -0.17 9.54
N ALA A 6 -2.59 0.27 8.39
CA ALA A 6 -2.29 -0.59 7.26
C ALA A 6 -0.94 -0.23 6.66
N CYS A 7 -0.24 -1.23 6.14
CA CYS A 7 1.01 -1.06 5.43
C CYS A 7 1.08 -2.13 4.34
N LEU A 8 1.39 -1.72 3.11
CA LEU A 8 1.59 -2.64 1.98
C LEU A 8 3.01 -2.53 1.46
N TYR A 9 3.59 -3.67 1.15
CA TYR A 9 4.87 -3.78 0.48
C TYR A 9 4.66 -4.04 -1.01
N PHE A 10 5.41 -3.31 -1.83
CA PHE A 10 5.32 -3.39 -3.27
C PHE A 10 6.68 -3.66 -3.89
N ALA A 11 6.68 -4.49 -4.92
CA ALA A 11 7.79 -4.61 -5.86
C ALA A 11 7.33 -4.17 -7.25
N GLU A 12 8.20 -3.48 -7.97
CA GLU A 12 7.96 -3.09 -9.37
C GLU A 12 8.98 -3.81 -10.25
N SER A 13 8.49 -4.50 -11.28
CA SER A 13 9.36 -5.24 -12.20
C SER A 13 10.07 -4.31 -13.17
N ASP A 14 11.31 -4.63 -13.47
CA ASP A 14 12.10 -4.06 -14.56
C ASP A 14 11.81 -4.73 -15.93
N GLY A 15 10.97 -5.78 -15.94
CA GLY A 15 10.65 -6.60 -17.09
C GLY A 15 11.44 -7.91 -17.18
N SER A 16 12.30 -8.19 -16.23
CA SER A 16 12.97 -9.49 -16.12
C SER A 16 11.99 -10.56 -15.69
N ASP A 17 12.16 -11.78 -16.18
CA ASP A 17 11.32 -12.91 -15.77
C ASP A 17 11.58 -13.27 -14.30
N VAL A 18 10.52 -13.58 -13.59
CA VAL A 18 10.60 -14.08 -12.21
C VAL A 18 10.76 -15.60 -12.25
N ILE A 19 11.84 -16.10 -11.65
CA ILE A 19 12.10 -17.54 -11.54
C ILE A 19 11.58 -18.01 -10.17
N MET A 20 10.56 -18.86 -10.20
CA MET A 20 9.98 -19.46 -9.00
C MET A 20 10.91 -20.55 -8.43
N PRO A 21 10.78 -20.90 -7.12
CA PRO A 21 11.63 -21.94 -6.50
C PRO A 21 11.54 -23.32 -7.18
N ASP A 22 10.46 -23.62 -7.88
CA ASP A 22 10.27 -24.86 -8.66
C ASP A 22 10.86 -24.78 -10.07
N GLY A 23 11.50 -23.65 -10.44
CA GLY A 23 12.06 -23.40 -11.76
C GLY A 23 11.07 -22.86 -12.79
N THR A 24 9.82 -22.61 -12.41
CA THR A 24 8.83 -21.98 -13.31
C THR A 24 9.23 -20.55 -13.58
N GLU A 25 9.28 -20.15 -14.85
CA GLU A 25 9.52 -18.76 -15.29
C GLU A 25 8.18 -18.05 -15.48
N ILE A 26 8.03 -16.92 -14.80
CA ILE A 26 6.87 -16.03 -14.95
C ILE A 26 7.32 -14.78 -15.66
N PRO A 27 6.89 -14.56 -16.92
CA PRO A 27 7.26 -13.36 -17.66
C PRO A 27 6.61 -12.12 -17.03
N THR A 28 7.42 -11.08 -16.86
CA THR A 28 6.92 -9.78 -16.39
C THR A 28 7.07 -8.70 -17.46
N LEU A 29 6.42 -7.57 -17.25
CA LEU A 29 6.59 -6.36 -18.05
C LEU A 29 7.22 -5.27 -17.18
N PRO A 30 8.04 -4.38 -17.77
CA PRO A 30 8.53 -3.22 -17.04
C PRO A 30 7.38 -2.43 -16.42
N GLY A 31 7.45 -2.18 -15.10
CA GLY A 31 6.41 -1.49 -14.36
C GLY A 31 5.25 -2.37 -13.88
N ASP A 32 5.28 -3.70 -14.08
CA ASP A 32 4.36 -4.60 -13.39
C ASP A 32 4.51 -4.40 -11.89
N LEU A 33 3.39 -4.18 -11.21
CA LEU A 33 3.35 -3.90 -9.78
C LEU A 33 2.83 -5.10 -9.03
N PHE A 34 3.60 -5.53 -8.04
CA PHE A 34 3.28 -6.65 -7.17
C PHE A 34 3.04 -6.15 -5.75
N VAL A 35 1.89 -6.48 -5.16
CA VAL A 35 1.70 -6.42 -3.71
C VAL A 35 2.32 -7.68 -3.14
N ILE A 36 3.50 -7.54 -2.53
CA ILE A 36 4.31 -8.69 -2.10
C ILE A 36 4.09 -9.05 -0.64
N ASP A 37 3.64 -8.11 0.19
CA ASP A 37 3.35 -8.38 1.60
C ASP A 37 2.44 -7.30 2.19
N GLU A 38 1.89 -7.59 3.37
CA GLU A 38 1.01 -6.69 4.10
C GLU A 38 1.25 -6.75 5.62
N LEU A 39 1.11 -5.61 6.27
CA LEU A 39 0.90 -5.53 7.71
C LEU A 39 -0.41 -4.82 7.98
N TYR A 40 -1.25 -5.42 8.82
CA TYR A 40 -2.57 -4.88 9.08
C TYR A 40 -2.94 -4.95 10.57
N GLY A 41 -3.03 -3.79 11.20
CA GLY A 41 -3.33 -3.64 12.62
C GLY A 41 -4.83 -3.69 12.91
N CYS A 42 -5.49 -4.78 12.50
CA CYS A 42 -6.90 -5.04 12.72
C CYS A 42 -7.09 -6.16 13.75
N THR A 43 -8.09 -6.02 14.63
CA THR A 43 -8.42 -7.03 15.67
C THR A 43 -9.15 -8.25 15.12
N GLY A 44 -9.43 -8.30 13.82
CA GLY A 44 -10.31 -9.30 13.19
C GLY A 44 -11.78 -8.87 13.13
N LYS A 45 -12.16 -7.81 13.82
CA LYS A 45 -13.44 -7.13 13.65
C LYS A 45 -13.25 -5.99 12.65
N ALA A 46 -14.11 -5.92 11.65
CA ALA A 46 -14.03 -4.90 10.62
C ALA A 46 -13.89 -3.49 11.23
N ASP A 47 -12.97 -2.70 10.69
CA ASP A 47 -12.66 -1.32 11.07
C ASP A 47 -12.28 -1.12 12.57
N ALA A 48 -11.83 -2.18 13.24
CA ALA A 48 -11.39 -2.11 14.64
C ALA A 48 -9.87 -2.31 14.75
N GLY A 49 -9.16 -1.23 15.07
CA GLY A 49 -7.71 -1.23 15.22
C GLY A 49 -7.22 -1.91 16.50
N THR A 50 -5.98 -2.39 16.47
CA THR A 50 -5.28 -3.04 17.59
C THR A 50 -4.88 -2.07 18.71
N GLY A 51 -5.01 -0.76 18.51
CA GLY A 51 -4.66 0.26 19.49
C GLY A 51 -3.16 0.55 19.64
N GLU A 52 -2.33 -0.02 18.77
CA GLU A 52 -0.88 0.13 18.83
C GLU A 52 -0.45 1.58 18.63
N ILE A 53 0.61 1.96 19.36
CA ILE A 53 1.23 3.28 19.21
C ILE A 53 2.24 3.27 18.04
N PRO A 54 2.58 4.43 17.46
CA PRO A 54 3.47 4.51 16.29
C PRO A 54 4.82 3.79 16.45
N LYS A 55 5.38 3.79 17.65
CA LYS A 55 6.64 3.07 17.94
C LYS A 55 6.49 1.55 17.82
N GLU A 56 5.39 0.99 18.25
CA GLU A 56 5.11 -0.45 18.13
C GLU A 56 4.89 -0.85 16.67
N VAL A 57 4.17 -0.01 15.92
CA VAL A 57 3.98 -0.20 14.48
C VAL A 57 5.32 -0.12 13.74
N ALA A 58 6.16 0.89 14.05
CA ALA A 58 7.49 1.01 13.48
C ALA A 58 8.37 -0.21 13.74
N ALA A 59 8.30 -0.78 14.94
CA ALA A 59 9.04 -2.00 15.26
C ALA A 59 8.59 -3.20 14.41
N LYS A 60 7.29 -3.33 14.13
CA LYS A 60 6.75 -4.37 13.25
C LYS A 60 7.18 -4.19 11.80
N ILE A 61 7.16 -2.96 11.29
CA ILE A 61 7.64 -2.64 9.93
C ILE A 61 9.12 -3.04 9.83
N LYS A 62 9.97 -2.56 10.74
CA LYS A 62 11.41 -2.88 10.72
C LYS A 62 11.70 -4.37 10.88
N GLN A 63 10.88 -5.08 11.63
CA GLN A 63 11.00 -6.54 11.73
C GLN A 63 10.65 -7.21 10.39
N ARG A 64 9.58 -6.76 9.74
CA ARG A 64 9.17 -7.28 8.44
C ARG A 64 10.19 -6.96 7.34
N ASP A 65 10.78 -5.75 7.32
CA ASP A 65 11.85 -5.40 6.38
C ASP A 65 13.02 -6.38 6.46
N LYS A 66 13.41 -6.77 7.68
CA LYS A 66 14.47 -7.77 7.89
C LYS A 66 14.06 -9.17 7.44
N GLU A 67 12.81 -9.57 7.68
CA GLU A 67 12.29 -10.89 7.28
C GLU A 67 12.19 -11.02 5.76
N LEU A 68 11.89 -9.94 5.07
CA LEU A 68 11.82 -9.91 3.61
C LEU A 68 13.21 -9.95 2.96
N GLU A 69 14.27 -9.60 3.69
CA GLU A 69 15.64 -9.52 3.18
C GLU A 69 15.77 -8.64 1.92
N LEU A 70 14.90 -7.62 1.81
CA LEU A 70 14.84 -6.70 0.68
C LEU A 70 15.36 -5.31 1.09
N ASP A 71 15.88 -4.57 0.10
CA ASP A 71 16.14 -3.13 0.26
C ASP A 71 14.81 -2.39 0.10
N VAL A 72 14.19 -2.10 1.25
CA VAL A 72 12.86 -1.48 1.29
C VAL A 72 13.00 0.02 1.46
N HIS A 73 12.36 0.78 0.59
CA HIS A 73 12.31 2.23 0.66
C HIS A 73 10.99 2.73 1.24
N ASP A 74 11.09 3.74 2.11
CA ASP A 74 9.91 4.38 2.70
C ASP A 74 9.08 5.08 1.61
N GLY A 75 7.81 4.73 1.55
CA GLY A 75 6.86 5.25 0.58
C GLY A 75 6.08 6.48 1.06
N ALA A 76 4.85 6.60 0.61
CA ALA A 76 3.93 7.64 1.01
C ALA A 76 2.92 7.11 2.03
N ALA A 77 2.56 7.98 2.96
CA ALA A 77 1.53 7.71 3.97
C ALA A 77 0.46 8.79 3.99
N ASP A 78 -0.66 8.49 4.63
CA ASP A 78 -1.77 9.42 4.79
C ASP A 78 -1.30 10.75 5.38
N SER A 79 -1.76 11.86 4.81
CA SER A 79 -1.43 13.20 5.30
C SER A 79 -1.84 13.45 6.75
N ALA A 80 -2.80 12.69 7.30
CA ALA A 80 -3.22 12.80 8.69
C ALA A 80 -2.10 12.51 9.68
N ILE A 81 -1.12 11.66 9.35
CA ILE A 81 0.00 11.34 10.25
C ILE A 81 0.98 12.51 10.44
N PHE A 82 0.94 13.49 9.55
CA PHE A 82 1.81 14.69 9.62
C PHE A 82 1.15 15.85 10.37
N GLY A 83 -0.14 15.74 10.68
CA GLY A 83 -0.85 16.70 11.51
C GLY A 83 -0.37 16.66 12.97
N ASP A 84 -0.42 17.80 13.66
CA ASP A 84 -0.12 17.87 15.09
C ASP A 84 -1.27 17.28 15.90
N THR A 85 -1.16 16.01 16.23
CA THR A 85 -2.20 15.23 16.91
C THR A 85 -2.31 15.55 18.41
N TYR A 86 -1.21 16.00 19.04
CA TYR A 86 -1.14 16.15 20.49
C TYR A 86 -0.82 17.60 20.94
N GLY A 87 -0.73 18.56 20.02
CA GLY A 87 -0.17 19.88 20.29
C GLY A 87 1.35 19.83 20.44
N ARG A 88 2.01 20.99 20.40
CA ARG A 88 3.48 21.13 20.56
C ARG A 88 4.32 20.50 19.45
N GLY A 89 3.75 20.30 18.25
CA GLY A 89 4.49 19.76 17.09
C GLY A 89 4.77 18.26 17.18
N HIS A 90 4.04 17.50 17.99
CA HIS A 90 4.12 16.05 18.03
C HIS A 90 3.22 15.44 16.96
N THR A 91 3.84 14.87 15.91
CA THR A 91 3.12 14.18 14.85
C THR A 91 3.44 12.68 14.87
N ILE A 92 2.52 11.87 14.34
CA ILE A 92 2.74 10.43 14.16
C ILE A 92 3.97 10.22 13.24
N ALA A 93 4.10 11.00 12.16
CA ALA A 93 5.25 10.93 11.26
C ALA A 93 6.59 11.16 11.98
N ARG A 94 6.67 12.10 12.93
CA ARG A 94 7.89 12.29 13.75
C ARG A 94 8.21 11.09 14.63
N SER A 95 7.20 10.39 15.13
CA SER A 95 7.41 9.17 15.90
C SER A 95 8.01 8.06 15.04
N PHE A 96 7.57 7.92 13.79
CA PHE A 96 8.17 7.02 12.81
C PHE A 96 9.59 7.43 12.45
N ALA A 97 9.84 8.73 12.19
CA ALA A 97 11.16 9.26 11.88
C ALA A 97 12.18 9.01 13.02
N ALA A 98 11.75 9.07 14.28
CA ALA A 98 12.60 8.73 15.43
C ALA A 98 13.03 7.25 15.44
N GLU A 99 12.27 6.38 14.79
CA GLU A 99 12.59 4.97 14.60
C GLU A 99 13.27 4.69 13.24
N GLY A 100 13.56 5.73 12.43
CA GLY A 100 14.29 5.64 11.16
C GLY A 100 13.40 5.37 9.94
N ILE A 101 12.07 5.56 10.04
CA ILE A 101 11.12 5.42 8.93
C ILE A 101 10.65 6.82 8.52
N TYR A 102 10.85 7.20 7.25
CA TYR A 102 10.64 8.56 6.75
C TYR A 102 9.56 8.60 5.67
N TRP A 103 8.30 8.68 6.11
CA TRP A 103 7.16 8.75 5.21
C TRP A 103 7.13 10.04 4.39
N ARG A 104 6.66 9.95 3.16
CA ARG A 104 6.31 11.09 2.30
C ARG A 104 4.79 11.32 2.37
N HIS A 105 4.35 12.53 2.05
CA HIS A 105 2.91 12.80 1.94
C HIS A 105 2.32 12.07 0.74
N ALA A 106 1.23 11.35 0.96
CA ALA A 106 0.43 10.79 -0.13
C ALA A 106 -0.24 11.92 -0.94
N ASP A 107 -0.45 11.68 -2.23
CA ASP A 107 -1.22 12.61 -3.07
C ASP A 107 -2.70 12.59 -2.67
N LYS A 108 -3.15 13.69 -2.11
CA LYS A 108 -4.55 13.97 -1.74
C LYS A 108 -5.10 15.19 -2.49
N SER A 109 -4.50 15.58 -3.60
CA SER A 109 -4.98 16.66 -4.45
C SER A 109 -6.40 16.36 -4.96
N PRO A 110 -7.18 17.40 -5.29
CA PRO A 110 -8.52 17.22 -5.86
C PRO A 110 -8.50 16.26 -7.06
N GLY A 111 -9.35 15.23 -7.03
CA GLY A 111 -9.44 14.21 -8.06
C GLY A 111 -8.45 13.03 -7.91
N SER A 112 -7.50 13.07 -6.97
CA SER A 112 -6.54 11.98 -6.75
C SER A 112 -7.23 10.62 -6.48
N ARG A 113 -8.35 10.61 -5.75
CA ARG A 113 -9.10 9.38 -5.47
C ARG A 113 -9.67 8.74 -6.75
N LYS A 114 -10.36 9.53 -7.59
CA LYS A 114 -10.89 9.08 -8.89
C LYS A 114 -9.77 8.62 -9.82
N ASN A 115 -8.70 9.40 -9.91
CA ASN A 115 -7.54 9.04 -10.73
C ASN A 115 -6.90 7.73 -10.27
N GLY A 116 -6.72 7.55 -8.96
CA GLY A 116 -6.20 6.31 -8.39
C GLY A 116 -7.08 5.11 -8.73
N LEU A 117 -8.41 5.24 -8.61
CA LEU A 117 -9.36 4.19 -8.96
C LEU A 117 -9.28 3.81 -10.45
N VAL A 118 -9.21 4.79 -11.34
CA VAL A 118 -9.05 4.55 -12.79
C VAL A 118 -7.75 3.81 -13.07
N MET A 119 -6.63 4.27 -12.51
CA MET A 119 -5.32 3.65 -12.71
C MET A 119 -5.25 2.21 -12.16
N VAL A 120 -5.83 1.94 -10.99
CA VAL A 120 -5.91 0.57 -10.46
C VAL A 120 -6.71 -0.34 -11.40
N ARG A 121 -7.85 0.13 -11.90
CA ARG A 121 -8.68 -0.64 -12.85
C ARG A 121 -7.98 -0.93 -14.16
N GLU A 122 -7.24 0.04 -14.69
CA GLU A 122 -6.45 -0.16 -15.90
C GLU A 122 -5.38 -1.23 -15.68
N ARG A 123 -4.64 -1.17 -14.57
CA ARG A 123 -3.64 -2.18 -14.23
C ARG A 123 -4.25 -3.57 -14.05
N LEU A 124 -5.41 -3.69 -13.38
CA LEU A 124 -6.12 -4.97 -13.26
C LEU A 124 -6.56 -5.53 -14.62
N LYS A 125 -7.05 -4.67 -15.54
CA LYS A 125 -7.36 -5.10 -16.91
C LYS A 125 -6.11 -5.58 -17.66
N ASN A 126 -4.99 -4.87 -17.49
CA ASN A 126 -3.72 -5.24 -18.11
C ASN A 126 -3.21 -6.59 -17.58
N SER A 127 -3.37 -6.87 -16.27
CA SER A 127 -3.02 -8.17 -15.67
C SER A 127 -3.73 -9.33 -16.34
N LEU A 128 -5.00 -9.13 -16.74
CA LEU A 128 -5.77 -10.18 -17.43
C LEU A 128 -5.36 -10.36 -18.87
N LYS A 129 -4.99 -9.29 -19.57
CA LYS A 129 -4.69 -9.33 -21.01
C LYS A 129 -3.24 -9.61 -21.33
N ARG A 130 -2.31 -9.21 -20.46
CA ARG A 130 -0.85 -9.41 -20.60
C ARG A 130 -0.29 -8.95 -21.97
N GLU A 131 -0.78 -7.85 -22.52
CA GLU A 131 -0.35 -7.40 -23.85
C GLU A 131 0.95 -6.57 -23.80
N LYS A 132 0.85 -5.29 -23.40
CA LYS A 132 1.99 -4.34 -23.46
C LYS A 132 2.07 -3.41 -22.26
N ASN A 133 1.02 -3.31 -21.48
CA ASN A 133 0.95 -2.37 -20.39
C ASN A 133 1.11 -3.10 -19.04
N PRO A 134 1.78 -2.46 -18.08
CA PRO A 134 2.04 -3.07 -16.80
C PRO A 134 0.74 -3.36 -16.03
N GLY A 135 0.72 -4.50 -15.38
CA GLY A 135 -0.39 -4.99 -14.56
C GLY A 135 -0.24 -4.68 -13.08
N LEU A 136 -1.19 -5.23 -12.30
CA LEU A 136 -1.17 -5.28 -10.85
C LEU A 136 -1.42 -6.72 -10.41
N PHE A 137 -0.54 -7.22 -9.57
CA PHE A 137 -0.56 -8.59 -9.05
C PHE A 137 -0.52 -8.57 -7.53
N VAL A 138 -1.10 -9.57 -6.90
CA VAL A 138 -1.15 -9.66 -5.43
C VAL A 138 -0.76 -11.07 -5.04
N PHE A 139 0.17 -11.19 -4.10
CA PHE A 139 0.57 -12.50 -3.57
C PHE A 139 -0.56 -13.07 -2.70
N ASP A 140 -0.73 -14.37 -2.76
CA ASP A 140 -1.86 -15.08 -2.14
C ASP A 140 -1.85 -15.06 -0.61
N HIS A 141 -0.71 -14.79 0.00
CA HIS A 141 -0.59 -14.61 1.45
C HIS A 141 -1.03 -13.22 1.94
N CYS A 142 -1.24 -12.23 1.05
CA CYS A 142 -1.83 -10.93 1.38
C CYS A 142 -3.34 -11.06 1.66
N ARG A 143 -3.68 -11.79 2.71
CA ARG A 143 -5.04 -12.25 3.00
C ARG A 143 -6.02 -11.12 3.31
N ASN A 144 -5.56 -10.09 4.03
CA ASN A 144 -6.41 -8.95 4.36
C ASN A 144 -6.68 -8.10 3.11
N PHE A 145 -5.68 -7.89 2.25
CA PHE A 145 -5.87 -7.22 0.97
C PHE A 145 -6.90 -7.96 0.11
N LEU A 146 -6.73 -9.27 -0.06
CA LEU A 146 -7.63 -10.11 -0.86
C LEU A 146 -9.05 -10.19 -0.26
N ARG A 147 -9.21 -9.99 1.05
CA ARG A 147 -10.51 -9.95 1.73
C ARG A 147 -11.18 -8.58 1.59
N THR A 148 -10.44 -7.49 1.78
CA THR A 148 -11.03 -6.14 1.89
C THR A 148 -11.16 -5.45 0.54
N VAL A 149 -10.09 -5.35 -0.24
CA VAL A 149 -10.05 -4.53 -1.45
C VAL A 149 -11.05 -4.98 -2.52
N PRO A 150 -11.20 -6.27 -2.85
CA PRO A 150 -12.20 -6.70 -3.84
C PRO A 150 -13.66 -6.55 -3.37
N SER A 151 -13.90 -6.40 -2.07
CA SER A 151 -15.25 -6.25 -1.51
C SER A 151 -15.74 -4.80 -1.45
N LEU A 152 -14.87 -3.84 -1.70
CA LEU A 152 -15.21 -2.42 -1.65
C LEU A 152 -16.25 -2.04 -2.69
N GLN A 153 -17.24 -1.28 -2.27
CA GLN A 153 -18.31 -0.79 -3.10
C GLN A 153 -18.07 0.67 -3.50
N TYR A 154 -18.82 1.13 -4.49
CA TYR A 154 -18.84 2.54 -4.84
C TYR A 154 -19.60 3.37 -3.81
N ALA A 155 -19.16 4.61 -3.66
CA ALA A 155 -19.88 5.60 -2.88
C ALA A 155 -21.29 5.81 -3.44
N GLN A 156 -22.29 5.80 -2.57
CA GLN A 156 -23.70 5.91 -2.96
C GLN A 156 -24.12 7.34 -3.38
N ASN A 157 -23.25 8.33 -3.16
CA ASN A 157 -23.49 9.74 -3.49
C ASN A 157 -23.33 10.09 -4.98
N GLY A 158 -23.13 9.10 -5.85
CA GLY A 158 -22.95 9.30 -7.30
C GLY A 158 -21.52 9.71 -7.69
N ASP A 159 -20.59 9.75 -6.75
CA ASP A 159 -19.17 9.91 -7.04
C ASP A 159 -18.58 8.60 -7.55
N ASP A 160 -17.79 8.67 -8.63
CA ASP A 160 -16.98 7.52 -9.11
C ASP A 160 -15.79 7.27 -8.18
N ASP A 161 -16.07 6.94 -6.93
CA ASP A 161 -15.07 6.68 -5.89
C ASP A 161 -15.50 5.48 -5.03
N VAL A 162 -14.54 4.96 -4.27
CA VAL A 162 -14.78 3.92 -3.29
C VAL A 162 -15.48 4.50 -2.05
N ASP A 163 -16.45 3.77 -1.50
CA ASP A 163 -17.12 4.15 -0.26
C ASP A 163 -16.17 4.04 0.93
N THR A 164 -15.82 5.20 1.49
CA THR A 164 -14.87 5.33 2.62
C THR A 164 -15.47 4.94 3.97
N SER A 165 -16.76 4.60 4.04
CA SER A 165 -17.36 4.06 5.26
C SER A 165 -17.05 2.56 5.45
N GLN A 166 -16.40 1.94 4.45
CA GLN A 166 -15.98 0.55 4.47
C GLN A 166 -14.52 0.43 4.93
N GLU A 167 -14.04 -0.81 5.06
CA GLU A 167 -12.67 -1.14 5.46
C GLU A 167 -11.68 -0.86 4.31
N ASP A 168 -11.38 0.43 4.05
CA ASP A 168 -10.65 0.92 2.88
C ASP A 168 -9.14 1.18 3.12
N HIS A 169 -8.61 0.83 4.30
CA HIS A 169 -7.23 1.16 4.68
C HIS A 169 -6.17 0.60 3.72
N LEU A 170 -6.30 -0.68 3.32
CA LEU A 170 -5.37 -1.29 2.37
C LEU A 170 -5.58 -0.79 0.93
N TRP A 171 -6.81 -0.39 0.59
CA TRP A 171 -7.08 0.32 -0.66
C TRP A 171 -6.35 1.67 -0.71
N ASP A 172 -6.37 2.42 0.37
CA ASP A 172 -5.66 3.70 0.45
C ASP A 172 -4.14 3.52 0.28
N CYS A 173 -3.54 2.51 0.89
CA CYS A 173 -2.12 2.17 0.66
C CYS A 173 -1.83 1.87 -0.81
N LEU A 174 -2.67 1.05 -1.47
CA LEU A 174 -2.55 0.75 -2.90
C LEU A 174 -2.66 2.03 -3.74
N ARG A 175 -3.66 2.85 -3.45
CA ARG A 175 -3.90 4.12 -4.15
C ARG A 175 -2.72 5.07 -4.01
N TYR A 176 -2.14 5.19 -2.83
CA TYR A 176 -0.96 6.03 -2.60
C TYR A 176 0.22 5.55 -3.44
N ARG A 177 0.46 4.24 -3.51
CA ARG A 177 1.52 3.67 -4.37
C ARG A 177 1.28 3.95 -5.85
N ILE A 178 0.06 3.76 -6.33
CA ILE A 178 -0.30 3.96 -7.75
C ILE A 178 -0.13 5.42 -8.17
N LEU A 179 -0.43 6.36 -7.29
CA LEU A 179 -0.30 7.80 -7.54
C LEU A 179 1.12 8.33 -7.34
N CYS A 180 1.96 7.61 -6.60
CA CYS A 180 3.37 7.96 -6.48
C CYS A 180 4.09 7.73 -7.82
N ARG A 181 4.91 8.69 -8.23
CA ARG A 181 5.84 8.47 -9.34
C ARG A 181 6.87 7.44 -8.90
N PRO A 182 7.15 6.41 -9.71
CA PRO A 182 8.17 5.43 -9.39
C PRO A 182 9.52 6.14 -9.19
N ASN A 183 10.26 5.74 -8.18
CA ASN A 183 11.67 6.04 -8.11
C ASN A 183 12.35 5.25 -9.25
N SER A 184 13.28 5.86 -9.96
CA SER A 184 14.06 5.18 -11.00
C SER A 184 14.99 4.15 -10.33
N GLY A 185 14.59 2.88 -10.32
CA GLY A 185 15.36 1.77 -9.75
C GLY A 185 14.46 0.61 -9.34
N ILE A 186 15.01 -0.61 -9.33
CA ILE A 186 14.36 -1.77 -8.74
C ILE A 186 14.38 -1.55 -7.24
N SER A 187 13.24 -1.31 -6.64
CA SER A 187 13.12 -1.16 -5.18
C SER A 187 11.80 -1.71 -4.71
N ALA A 188 11.81 -2.38 -3.58
CA ALA A 188 10.60 -2.62 -2.83
C ALA A 188 10.23 -1.33 -2.08
N ASP A 189 9.01 -0.86 -2.23
CA ASP A 189 8.50 0.29 -1.52
C ASP A 189 7.44 -0.15 -0.50
N VAL A 190 7.42 0.50 0.65
CA VAL A 190 6.39 0.31 1.67
C VAL A 190 5.48 1.54 1.71
N PHE A 191 4.16 1.33 1.77
CA PHE A 191 3.14 2.38 1.80
C PHE A 191 2.17 2.18 2.96
N ALA A 192 1.83 3.25 3.65
CA ALA A 192 0.96 3.25 4.81
C ALA A 192 -0.07 4.39 4.79
#